data_6979da9f0cbe24be76a5dd5d61d15948
#
_entry.id   6979da9f0cbe24be76a5dd5d61d15948
#
_cell.length_a   1.000
_cell.length_b   1.000
_cell.length_c   1.000
_cell.angle_alpha   90.00
_cell.angle_beta   90.00
_cell.angle_gamma   90.00
#
_symmetry.space_group_name_H-M   'P 1'
#
loop_
_entity.id
_entity.type
_entity.pdbx_description
1 polymer ?
#
loop_
_entity_poly.entity_id
_entity_poly.type
_entity_poly.pdbx_seq_one_letter_code
_entity_poly.pdbx_strand_id
1 'polypeptide(L)'
;MTLTRIFYCGLLLVILSGCVVQSSQLSALTGLFKSPPVDLSANSWSVRYADYEAIVYAVTVPEGTLFSNKAGDQILFDGWSIRQVKGMGRRGLGYHNTDNSNQRTFMRGNRKIAIHSCMAWQQQEQSSMKRFSQQCGDREPYVNSILVAKDGSIALIHQVVDDRYTAMTLTKLN
;
A
#
# COMPACT_ATOMS: atom_id res chain seq x y z
N MET A 1 31.18 59.02 -16.57
CA MET A 1 30.38 58.25 -15.53
C MET A 1 29.09 57.64 -16.07
N THR A 2 28.85 57.52 -17.35
CA THR A 2 27.57 57.06 -17.94
C THR A 2 27.67 55.63 -18.54
N LEU A 3 28.83 55.15 -18.90
CA LEU A 3 28.98 53.81 -19.50
C LEU A 3 28.85 52.63 -18.49
N THR A 4 29.26 52.86 -17.24
CA THR A 4 29.25 51.78 -16.19
C THR A 4 27.82 51.47 -15.71
N ARG A 5 26.87 52.41 -15.83
CA ARG A 5 25.47 52.17 -15.45
C ARG A 5 24.68 51.36 -16.44
N ILE A 6 25.04 51.37 -17.71
CA ILE A 6 24.37 50.60 -18.76
C ILE A 6 24.75 49.11 -18.66
N PHE A 7 25.97 48.82 -18.21
CA PHE A 7 26.43 47.44 -18.04
C PHE A 7 25.74 46.69 -16.88
N TYR A 8 25.40 47.44 -15.80
CA TYR A 8 24.70 46.81 -14.64
C TYR A 8 23.23 46.53 -14.92
N CYS A 9 22.55 47.32 -15.75
CA CYS A 9 21.16 47.04 -16.14
C CYS A 9 21.06 45.83 -17.09
N GLY A 10 22.04 45.63 -17.97
CA GLY A 10 22.07 44.45 -18.87
C GLY A 10 22.31 43.14 -18.13
N LEU A 11 23.13 43.16 -17.08
CA LEU A 11 23.44 41.97 -16.30
C LEU A 11 22.28 41.51 -15.39
N LEU A 12 21.42 42.47 -14.95
CA LEU A 12 20.26 42.16 -14.13
C LEU A 12 19.10 41.51 -14.92
N LEU A 13 19.02 41.76 -16.22
CA LEU A 13 17.98 41.18 -17.09
C LEU A 13 18.24 39.73 -17.50
N VAL A 14 19.49 39.26 -17.45
CA VAL A 14 19.84 37.88 -17.79
C VAL A 14 19.53 36.88 -16.64
N ILE A 15 19.42 37.39 -15.41
CA ILE A 15 19.14 36.52 -14.23
C ILE A 15 17.63 36.20 -14.10
N LEU A 16 16.76 36.90 -14.83
CA LEU A 16 15.30 36.71 -14.81
C LEU A 16 14.79 35.73 -15.87
N SER A 17 15.65 35.13 -16.69
CA SER A 17 15.31 33.94 -17.48
C SER A 17 15.24 32.72 -16.54
N GLY A 18 14.31 32.80 -15.59
CA GLY A 18 13.98 31.68 -14.70
C GLY A 18 13.68 30.45 -15.53
N CYS A 19 14.46 29.42 -15.33
CA CYS A 19 14.13 28.08 -15.83
C CYS A 19 12.68 27.80 -15.49
N VAL A 20 11.82 27.79 -16.49
CA VAL A 20 10.51 27.19 -16.40
C VAL A 20 10.78 25.68 -16.20
N VAL A 21 10.91 25.27 -14.95
CA VAL A 21 10.91 23.86 -14.60
C VAL A 21 9.50 23.37 -14.92
N GLN A 22 9.29 22.96 -16.17
CA GLN A 22 8.19 22.09 -16.52
C GLN A 22 8.49 20.74 -15.87
N SER A 23 8.19 20.65 -14.57
CA SER A 23 8.26 19.37 -13.91
C SER A 23 7.09 18.55 -14.43
N SER A 24 7.39 17.51 -15.19
CA SER A 24 6.42 16.48 -15.61
C SER A 24 5.68 15.89 -14.39
N GLN A 25 6.20 16.06 -13.20
CA GLN A 25 5.58 15.74 -11.92
C GLN A 25 4.40 16.65 -11.56
N LEU A 26 4.45 17.93 -11.89
CA LEU A 26 3.32 18.86 -11.67
C LEU A 26 2.16 18.58 -12.63
N SER A 27 2.43 18.19 -13.87
CA SER A 27 1.39 17.79 -14.81
C SER A 27 0.77 16.44 -14.44
N ALA A 28 1.52 15.51 -13.85
CA ALA A 28 0.98 14.28 -13.29
C ALA A 28 0.06 14.55 -12.09
N LEU A 29 0.43 15.48 -11.21
CA LEU A 29 -0.42 15.88 -10.08
C LEU A 29 -1.70 16.57 -10.55
N THR A 30 -1.65 17.47 -11.54
CA THR A 30 -2.86 18.12 -12.08
C THR A 30 -3.75 17.14 -12.87
N GLY A 31 -3.18 16.08 -13.44
CA GLY A 31 -3.92 14.98 -14.04
C GLY A 31 -4.75 14.17 -13.03
N LEU A 32 -4.22 13.96 -11.83
CA LEU A 32 -4.93 13.29 -10.73
C LEU A 32 -6.16 14.08 -10.24
N PHE A 33 -6.14 15.42 -10.33
CA PHE A 33 -7.28 16.27 -9.95
C PHE A 33 -8.34 16.41 -11.05
N LYS A 34 -8.06 15.99 -12.28
CA LYS A 34 -8.99 16.03 -13.42
C LYS A 34 -9.66 14.69 -13.71
N SER A 35 -9.30 13.62 -13.00
CA SER A 35 -10.01 12.36 -13.10
C SER A 35 -11.44 12.55 -12.61
N PRO A 36 -12.46 12.00 -13.31
CA PRO A 36 -13.83 12.01 -12.80
C PRO A 36 -13.81 11.41 -11.40
N PRO A 37 -14.70 11.85 -10.50
CA PRO A 37 -14.75 11.29 -9.14
C PRO A 37 -14.91 9.78 -9.26
N VAL A 38 -13.86 9.05 -8.89
CA VAL A 38 -13.93 7.60 -8.79
C VAL A 38 -15.00 7.31 -7.75
N ASP A 39 -16.00 6.52 -8.11
CA ASP A 39 -16.96 6.03 -7.13
C ASP A 39 -16.22 5.11 -6.15
N LEU A 40 -15.75 5.71 -5.08
CA LEU A 40 -14.98 5.02 -4.05
C LEU A 40 -15.85 4.02 -3.27
N SER A 41 -17.19 4.14 -3.36
CA SER A 41 -18.10 3.25 -2.63
C SER A 41 -18.00 1.80 -3.10
N ALA A 42 -17.84 1.59 -4.41
CA ALA A 42 -17.71 0.25 -5.00
C ALA A 42 -16.41 -0.48 -4.62
N ASN A 43 -15.40 0.26 -4.16
CA ASN A 43 -14.07 -0.26 -3.81
C ASN A 43 -13.75 -0.04 -2.33
N SER A 44 -14.76 0.10 -1.48
CA SER A 44 -14.58 0.28 -0.05
C SER A 44 -14.35 -1.04 0.68
N TRP A 45 -13.45 -1.00 1.66
CA TRP A 45 -13.07 -2.13 2.49
C TRP A 45 -13.02 -1.72 3.95
N SER A 46 -13.45 -2.60 4.85
CA SER A 46 -13.14 -2.50 6.27
C SER A 46 -11.77 -3.11 6.52
N VAL A 47 -10.91 -2.41 7.23
CA VAL A 47 -9.65 -2.93 7.74
C VAL A 47 -9.71 -3.01 9.26
N ARG A 48 -9.28 -4.16 9.80
CA ARG A 48 -9.08 -4.37 11.24
C ARG A 48 -7.65 -4.82 11.49
N TYR A 49 -6.97 -4.16 12.44
CA TYR A 49 -5.62 -4.47 12.88
C TYR A 49 -5.51 -4.20 14.38
N ALA A 50 -5.34 -5.24 15.18
CA ALA A 50 -5.44 -5.18 16.64
C ALA A 50 -6.77 -4.53 17.09
N ASP A 51 -6.69 -3.44 17.82
CA ASP A 51 -7.81 -2.61 18.29
C ASP A 51 -8.22 -1.49 17.32
N TYR A 52 -7.54 -1.38 16.16
CA TYR A 52 -7.80 -0.37 15.14
C TYR A 52 -8.76 -0.90 14.08
N GLU A 53 -9.76 -0.10 13.75
CA GLU A 53 -10.69 -0.36 12.65
C GLU A 53 -10.92 0.92 11.84
N ALA A 54 -10.93 0.79 10.51
CA ALA A 54 -11.15 1.91 9.60
C ALA A 54 -11.73 1.43 8.26
N ILE A 55 -12.24 2.39 7.49
CA ILE A 55 -12.56 2.17 6.07
C ILE A 55 -11.40 2.65 5.22
N VAL A 56 -11.02 1.83 4.26
CA VAL A 56 -10.02 2.10 3.23
C VAL A 56 -10.60 1.85 1.84
N TYR A 57 -9.98 2.43 0.83
CA TYR A 57 -10.42 2.33 -0.56
C TYR A 57 -9.33 1.67 -1.39
N ALA A 58 -9.73 0.68 -2.18
CA ALA A 58 -8.83 -0.10 -3.03
C ALA A 58 -8.57 0.62 -4.36
N VAL A 59 -7.29 0.76 -4.71
CA VAL A 59 -6.84 1.30 -6.00
C VAL A 59 -5.81 0.34 -6.59
N THR A 60 -5.98 0.00 -7.86
CA THR A 60 -4.99 -0.81 -8.58
C THR A 60 -3.75 0.01 -8.88
N VAL A 61 -2.58 -0.53 -8.53
CA VAL A 61 -1.25 0.03 -8.80
C VAL A 61 -0.39 -1.04 -9.50
N PRO A 62 0.74 -0.69 -10.11
CA PRO A 62 1.59 -1.68 -10.78
C PRO A 62 2.04 -2.84 -9.86
N GLU A 63 2.23 -2.56 -8.59
CA GLU A 63 2.68 -3.52 -7.57
C GLU A 63 1.55 -4.37 -6.98
N GLY A 64 0.27 -4.12 -7.37
CA GLY A 64 -0.90 -4.85 -6.87
C GLY A 64 -2.08 -3.95 -6.54
N THR A 65 -2.66 -4.12 -5.35
CA THR A 65 -3.76 -3.29 -4.84
C THR A 65 -3.29 -2.47 -3.64
N LEU A 66 -3.42 -1.16 -3.73
CA LEU A 66 -3.19 -0.23 -2.65
C LEU A 66 -4.53 0.09 -1.97
N PHE A 67 -4.66 -0.24 -0.70
CA PHE A 67 -5.76 0.20 0.15
C PHE A 67 -5.31 1.43 0.93
N SER A 68 -6.07 2.52 0.85
CA SER A 68 -5.71 3.77 1.54
C SER A 68 -6.94 4.56 1.99
N ASN A 69 -6.72 5.49 2.92
CA ASN A 69 -7.74 6.43 3.39
C ASN A 69 -7.16 7.83 3.63
N LYS A 70 -8.03 8.78 3.96
CA LYS A 70 -7.63 10.18 4.25
C LYS A 70 -6.83 10.34 5.55
N ALA A 71 -6.87 9.35 6.44
CA ALA A 71 -6.08 9.36 7.68
C ALA A 71 -4.60 9.03 7.45
N GLY A 72 -4.23 8.62 6.22
CA GLY A 72 -2.86 8.29 5.85
C GLY A 72 -2.53 6.80 6.03
N ASP A 73 -3.54 5.96 6.26
CA ASP A 73 -3.33 4.52 6.26
C ASP A 73 -3.07 4.03 4.85
N GLN A 74 -2.13 3.11 4.71
CA GLN A 74 -1.76 2.51 3.44
C GLN A 74 -1.42 1.03 3.64
N ILE A 75 -2.02 0.18 2.83
CA ILE A 75 -1.78 -1.26 2.82
C ILE A 75 -1.56 -1.66 1.36
N LEU A 76 -0.42 -2.25 1.04
CA LEU A 76 -0.12 -2.77 -0.29
C LEU A 76 -0.26 -4.29 -0.28
N PHE A 77 -1.07 -4.82 -1.18
CA PHE A 77 -1.32 -6.24 -1.38
C PHE A 77 -0.97 -6.63 -2.81
N ASP A 78 -0.09 -7.61 -3.00
CA ASP A 78 0.43 -8.02 -4.32
C ASP A 78 -0.41 -9.09 -5.03
N GLY A 79 -1.58 -9.44 -4.49
CA GLY A 79 -2.44 -10.53 -4.96
C GLY A 79 -2.37 -11.78 -4.09
N TRP A 80 -1.28 -11.96 -3.34
CA TRP A 80 -1.09 -13.08 -2.41
C TRP A 80 -0.74 -12.64 -1.00
N SER A 81 0.03 -11.57 -0.87
CA SER A 81 0.59 -11.15 0.42
C SER A 81 0.43 -9.66 0.65
N ILE A 82 0.14 -9.28 1.90
CA ILE A 82 0.26 -7.90 2.36
C ILE A 82 1.75 -7.58 2.43
N ARG A 83 2.23 -6.72 1.51
CA ARG A 83 3.64 -6.37 1.36
C ARG A 83 4.05 -5.18 2.21
N GLN A 84 3.13 -4.27 2.44
CA GLN A 84 3.39 -3.05 3.19
C GLN A 84 2.17 -2.62 3.99
N VAL A 85 2.44 -2.15 5.20
CA VAL A 85 1.45 -1.53 6.09
C VAL A 85 2.03 -0.24 6.63
N LYS A 86 1.30 0.86 6.53
CA LYS A 86 1.63 2.17 7.12
C LYS A 86 0.41 2.77 7.80
N GLY A 87 0.62 3.52 8.86
CA GLY A 87 -0.43 4.21 9.60
C GLY A 87 -1.11 3.32 10.63
N MET A 88 -2.31 2.85 10.35
CA MET A 88 -3.15 2.05 11.26
C MET A 88 -3.36 2.73 12.61
N GLY A 89 -3.78 4.02 12.57
CA GLY A 89 -4.02 4.82 13.76
C GLY A 89 -2.77 5.21 14.55
N ARG A 90 -1.56 4.83 14.11
CA ARG A 90 -0.30 5.09 14.82
C ARG A 90 0.70 5.78 13.90
N ARG A 91 1.16 6.96 14.30
CA ARG A 91 2.24 7.65 13.59
C ARG A 91 3.51 6.79 13.61
N GLY A 92 4.14 6.62 12.45
CA GLY A 92 5.40 5.89 12.31
C GLY A 92 5.27 4.37 12.31
N LEU A 93 4.04 3.81 12.35
CA LEU A 93 3.88 2.39 12.08
C LEU A 93 4.21 2.14 10.60
N GLY A 94 5.15 1.24 10.36
CA GLY A 94 5.52 0.82 9.01
C GLY A 94 6.11 -0.58 9.05
N TYR A 95 5.42 -1.53 8.47
CA TYR A 95 5.90 -2.88 8.23
C TYR A 95 6.03 -3.12 6.74
N HIS A 96 6.98 -3.95 6.40
CA HIS A 96 7.29 -4.35 5.05
C HIS A 96 7.57 -5.85 5.06
N ASN A 97 6.87 -6.58 4.23
CA ASN A 97 7.01 -8.02 4.18
C ASN A 97 7.59 -8.44 2.84
N THR A 98 8.58 -9.30 2.87
CA THR A 98 9.11 -9.96 1.68
C THR A 98 8.88 -11.45 1.82
N ASP A 99 8.20 -12.03 0.85
CA ASP A 99 7.92 -13.45 0.83
C ASP A 99 8.77 -14.10 -0.26
N ASN A 100 9.33 -15.25 0.05
CA ASN A 100 9.75 -16.24 -0.93
C ASN A 100 8.88 -17.49 -0.74
N SER A 101 9.09 -18.52 -1.55
CA SER A 101 8.20 -19.68 -1.60
C SER A 101 7.92 -20.35 -0.25
N ASN A 102 8.83 -20.24 0.73
CA ASN A 102 8.74 -20.95 2.00
C ASN A 102 8.99 -20.06 3.23
N GLN A 103 9.16 -18.77 3.05
CA GLN A 103 9.46 -17.86 4.16
C GLN A 103 8.78 -16.52 3.99
N ARG A 104 8.31 -15.98 5.10
CA ARG A 104 7.86 -14.60 5.22
C ARG A 104 8.84 -13.82 6.10
N THR A 105 9.44 -12.77 5.55
CA THR A 105 10.35 -11.90 6.27
C THR A 105 9.66 -10.60 6.62
N PHE A 106 9.66 -10.26 7.90
CA PHE A 106 9.11 -9.01 8.43
C PHE A 106 10.22 -7.98 8.59
N MET A 107 9.98 -6.79 8.06
CA MET A 107 10.91 -5.67 8.05
C MET A 107 10.30 -4.45 8.72
N ARG A 108 11.08 -3.68 9.45
CA ARG A 108 10.74 -2.34 9.92
C ARG A 108 11.78 -1.36 9.40
N GLY A 109 11.38 -0.55 8.41
CA GLY A 109 12.36 0.16 7.59
C GLY A 109 13.30 -0.85 6.91
N ASN A 110 14.60 -0.65 7.00
CA ASN A 110 15.60 -1.55 6.41
C ASN A 110 16.05 -2.67 7.37
N ARG A 111 15.45 -2.75 8.56
CA ARG A 111 15.82 -3.76 9.56
C ARG A 111 14.91 -4.97 9.48
N LYS A 112 15.50 -6.14 9.28
CA LYS A 112 14.81 -7.43 9.43
C LYS A 112 14.54 -7.69 10.91
N ILE A 113 13.27 -7.97 11.25
CA ILE A 113 12.81 -8.16 12.63
C ILE A 113 12.39 -9.61 12.92
N ALA A 114 11.85 -10.32 11.93
CA ALA A 114 11.52 -11.73 12.06
C ALA A 114 11.54 -12.44 10.70
N ILE A 115 11.68 -13.76 10.74
CA ILE A 115 11.46 -14.67 9.61
C ILE A 115 10.58 -15.79 10.12
N HIS A 116 9.52 -16.09 9.38
CA HIS A 116 8.65 -17.23 9.67
C HIS A 116 8.67 -18.19 8.49
N SER A 117 8.78 -19.49 8.77
CA SER A 117 8.61 -20.52 7.76
C SER A 117 7.14 -20.62 7.37
N CYS A 118 6.86 -20.80 6.09
CA CYS A 118 5.52 -20.93 5.55
C CYS A 118 5.41 -22.15 4.66
N MET A 119 4.26 -22.80 4.67
CA MET A 119 3.89 -23.81 3.69
C MET A 119 3.44 -23.14 2.38
N ALA A 120 3.34 -23.92 1.33
CA ALA A 120 2.71 -23.47 0.09
C ALA A 120 1.24 -23.12 0.32
N TRP A 121 0.71 -22.18 -0.46
CA TRP A 121 -0.70 -21.86 -0.47
C TRP A 121 -1.53 -23.07 -0.90
N GLN A 122 -2.58 -23.35 -0.17
CA GLN A 122 -3.54 -24.41 -0.45
C GLN A 122 -4.89 -23.83 -0.80
N GLN A 123 -5.53 -24.37 -1.84
CA GLN A 123 -6.87 -23.97 -2.25
C GLN A 123 -7.88 -24.99 -1.72
N GLN A 124 -8.98 -24.48 -1.20
CA GLN A 124 -10.16 -25.25 -0.80
C GLN A 124 -11.40 -24.59 -1.38
N GLU A 125 -12.29 -25.38 -1.94
CA GLU A 125 -13.61 -24.89 -2.36
C GLU A 125 -14.57 -24.94 -1.18
N GLN A 126 -15.26 -23.83 -0.93
CA GLN A 126 -16.21 -23.72 0.16
C GLN A 126 -17.50 -23.10 -0.39
N SER A 127 -18.49 -23.94 -0.70
CA SER A 127 -19.83 -23.55 -1.17
C SER A 127 -19.79 -22.57 -2.37
N SER A 128 -19.83 -21.28 -2.12
CA SER A 128 -19.84 -20.23 -3.13
C SER A 128 -18.53 -19.44 -3.27
N MET A 129 -17.51 -19.81 -2.50
CA MET A 129 -16.22 -19.09 -2.48
C MET A 129 -15.05 -20.08 -2.60
N LYS A 130 -13.89 -19.58 -3.04
CA LYS A 130 -12.63 -20.30 -2.97
C LYS A 130 -11.82 -19.72 -1.81
N ARG A 131 -11.37 -20.57 -0.92
CA ARG A 131 -10.46 -20.19 0.16
C ARG A 131 -9.04 -20.59 -0.21
N PHE A 132 -8.14 -19.63 -0.20
CA PHE A 132 -6.70 -19.92 -0.22
C PHE A 132 -6.18 -19.75 1.21
N SER A 133 -5.38 -20.69 1.68
CA SER A 133 -4.81 -20.68 3.03
C SER A 133 -3.35 -21.04 2.99
N GLN A 134 -2.56 -20.41 3.84
CA GLN A 134 -1.15 -20.65 4.01
C GLN A 134 -0.83 -20.75 5.49
N GLN A 135 -0.33 -21.89 5.92
CA GLN A 135 0.15 -22.07 7.29
C GLN A 135 1.57 -21.56 7.40
N CYS A 136 1.82 -20.72 8.40
CA CYS A 136 3.12 -20.12 8.70
C CYS A 136 3.41 -20.19 10.20
N GLY A 137 4.67 -19.91 10.58
CA GLY A 137 5.15 -19.82 11.95
C GLY A 137 5.78 -21.12 12.45
N ASP A 138 6.94 -20.96 13.11
CA ASP A 138 7.70 -22.09 13.65
C ASP A 138 7.32 -22.39 15.10
N ARG A 139 7.14 -21.36 15.93
CA ARG A 139 6.82 -21.50 17.36
C ARG A 139 5.33 -21.32 17.64
N GLU A 140 4.73 -20.34 16.99
CA GLU A 140 3.31 -20.02 17.09
C GLU A 140 2.69 -20.15 15.69
N PRO A 141 2.10 -21.29 15.36
CA PRO A 141 1.48 -21.48 14.05
C PRO A 141 0.30 -20.53 13.84
N TYR A 142 0.21 -19.94 12.66
CA TYR A 142 -0.91 -19.12 12.23
C TYR A 142 -1.28 -19.43 10.79
N VAL A 143 -2.45 -19.00 10.38
CA VAL A 143 -2.97 -19.21 9.03
C VAL A 143 -3.29 -17.88 8.38
N ASN A 144 -2.60 -17.60 7.28
CA ASN A 144 -2.99 -16.54 6.35
C ASN A 144 -4.10 -17.07 5.45
N SER A 145 -5.10 -16.27 5.12
CA SER A 145 -6.16 -16.68 4.21
C SER A 145 -6.65 -15.56 3.30
N ILE A 146 -7.12 -15.98 2.11
CA ILE A 146 -7.77 -15.12 1.12
C ILE A 146 -9.07 -15.82 0.72
N LEU A 147 -10.19 -15.11 0.77
CA LEU A 147 -11.47 -15.58 0.23
C LEU A 147 -11.73 -14.89 -1.10
N VAL A 148 -12.02 -15.70 -2.11
CA VAL A 148 -12.32 -15.26 -3.46
C VAL A 148 -13.73 -15.69 -3.83
N ALA A 149 -14.57 -14.76 -4.25
CA ALA A 149 -15.93 -15.00 -4.69
C ALA A 149 -15.96 -15.75 -6.05
N LYS A 150 -17.12 -16.21 -6.47
CA LYS A 150 -17.29 -16.94 -7.74
C LYS A 150 -16.91 -16.14 -8.98
N ASP A 151 -17.07 -14.83 -8.91
CA ASP A 151 -16.71 -13.88 -9.98
C ASP A 151 -15.19 -13.61 -10.06
N GLY A 152 -14.40 -14.22 -9.18
CA GLY A 152 -12.96 -14.02 -9.09
C GLY A 152 -12.54 -12.81 -8.24
N SER A 153 -13.49 -12.04 -7.71
CA SER A 153 -13.16 -10.91 -6.85
C SER A 153 -12.75 -11.38 -5.45
N ILE A 154 -11.78 -10.68 -4.83
CA ILE A 154 -11.40 -10.95 -3.45
C ILE A 154 -12.45 -10.35 -2.53
N ALA A 155 -12.96 -11.16 -1.59
CA ALA A 155 -13.94 -10.75 -0.59
C ALA A 155 -13.31 -10.49 0.79
N LEU A 156 -12.23 -11.23 1.13
CA LEU A 156 -11.55 -11.11 2.41
C LEU A 156 -10.07 -11.44 2.27
N ILE A 157 -9.24 -10.69 2.97
CA ILE A 157 -7.81 -10.97 3.17
C ILE A 157 -7.57 -10.98 4.68
N HIS A 158 -7.01 -12.07 5.19
CA HIS A 158 -6.62 -12.21 6.60
C HIS A 158 -5.18 -12.70 6.67
N GLN A 159 -4.28 -11.87 7.18
CA GLN A 159 -2.85 -12.19 7.22
C GLN A 159 -2.15 -11.58 8.43
N VAL A 160 -1.21 -12.32 8.99
CA VAL A 160 -0.26 -11.77 9.97
C VAL A 160 0.69 -10.80 9.25
N VAL A 161 0.87 -9.61 9.79
CA VAL A 161 1.60 -8.51 9.15
C VAL A 161 2.80 -8.01 9.95
N ASP A 162 2.97 -8.48 11.18
CA ASP A 162 4.08 -8.06 12.04
C ASP A 162 4.73 -9.22 12.81
N ASP A 163 5.83 -8.90 13.49
CA ASP A 163 6.62 -9.83 14.29
C ASP A 163 5.97 -10.27 15.62
N ARG A 164 4.81 -9.68 15.95
CA ARG A 164 4.03 -10.01 17.15
C ARG A 164 2.83 -10.91 16.83
N TYR A 165 2.81 -11.49 15.65
CA TYR A 165 1.73 -12.33 15.15
C TYR A 165 0.38 -11.60 15.06
N THR A 166 0.39 -10.25 14.99
CA THR A 166 -0.84 -9.49 14.85
C THR A 166 -1.38 -9.66 13.42
N ALA A 167 -2.59 -10.18 13.34
CA ALA A 167 -3.27 -10.34 12.07
C ALA A 167 -3.96 -9.04 11.64
N MET A 168 -3.95 -8.79 10.34
CA MET A 168 -4.76 -7.80 9.68
C MET A 168 -5.87 -8.48 8.89
N THR A 169 -7.07 -7.96 8.99
CA THR A 169 -8.22 -8.43 8.21
C THR A 169 -8.74 -7.28 7.37
N LEU A 170 -8.81 -7.49 6.06
CA LEU A 170 -9.50 -6.61 5.13
C LEU A 170 -10.75 -7.33 4.62
N THR A 171 -11.91 -6.71 4.72
CA THR A 171 -13.20 -7.23 4.25
C THR A 171 -13.80 -6.26 3.26
N LYS A 172 -14.12 -6.73 2.06
CA LYS A 172 -14.79 -5.92 1.04
C LYS A 172 -16.19 -5.53 1.55
N LEU A 173 -16.50 -4.24 1.47
CA LEU A 173 -17.83 -3.72 1.74
C LEU A 173 -18.59 -3.70 0.41
N ASN A 174 -19.87 -4.09 0.45
CA ASN A 174 -20.73 -4.16 -0.74
C ASN A 174 -21.00 -2.80 -1.33
#